data_0b81f0bca3a6d277c3fa40626a2880ec
#
_entry.id   0b81f0bca3a6d277c3fa40626a2880ec
#
_cell.length_a   1.000
_cell.length_b   1.000
_cell.length_c   1.000
_cell.angle_alpha   90.00
_cell.angle_beta   90.00
_cell.angle_gamma   90.00
#
_symmetry.space_group_name_H-M   'P 1'
#
loop_
_entity.id
_entity.type
_entity.pdbx_description
1 polymer ?
#
loop_
_entity_poly.entity_id
_entity_poly.type
_entity_poly.pdbx_seq_one_letter_code
_entity_poly.pdbx_strand_id
1 'polypeptide(L)'
;MADKKQNSEQKRQYILDRIQEMCYFDDDFMTKCFEDYKEGIELVLRIIMNDNELVVEKARTQVGIKNLQGRSIRMDVTAVDRATKQYDVETQRASSGAKPKRARYNSSIMDANAILPGDDTEYLPETYVIFITESDVLQRNLPIYHIDRRIEETGELFGDDAHIIYVNGQNKDNTPLGKLMHDFSCTDPEDMNYKELADRARYFKTDKEGQRSMCKIVEDIVEKEMKEERIEFAKNLLNNGKLTLEEIAQCSGLTVEEVKAVKVLQLA
;
A
#
# COMPACT_ATOMS: atom_id res chain seq x y z
N MET A 1 -6.82 -10.25 39.46
CA MET A 1 -6.75 -11.22 38.32
C MET A 1 -7.93 -11.06 37.37
N ALA A 2 -9.15 -10.79 37.83
CA ALA A 2 -10.34 -10.58 36.97
C ALA A 2 -10.16 -9.38 36.01
N ASP A 3 -9.73 -8.22 36.53
CA ASP A 3 -9.56 -7.00 35.72
C ASP A 3 -8.52 -7.14 34.56
N LYS A 4 -7.42 -7.87 34.83
CA LYS A 4 -6.41 -8.11 33.76
C LYS A 4 -6.96 -9.05 32.66
N LYS A 5 -7.81 -9.99 33.02
CA LYS A 5 -8.42 -10.93 32.06
C LYS A 5 -9.47 -10.20 31.22
N GLN A 6 -10.29 -9.36 31.84
CA GLN A 6 -11.31 -8.55 31.16
C GLN A 6 -10.70 -7.56 30.20
N ASN A 7 -9.61 -6.88 30.58
CA ASN A 7 -8.87 -5.95 29.70
C ASN A 7 -8.22 -6.69 28.51
N SER A 8 -7.71 -7.91 28.71
CA SER A 8 -7.17 -8.75 27.64
C SER A 8 -8.24 -9.22 26.65
N GLU A 9 -9.43 -9.55 27.10
CA GLU A 9 -10.55 -9.94 26.25
C GLU A 9 -11.08 -8.75 25.44
N GLN A 10 -11.19 -7.58 26.06
CA GLN A 10 -11.59 -6.35 25.36
C GLN A 10 -10.58 -5.94 24.27
N LYS A 11 -9.27 -5.99 24.57
CA LYS A 11 -8.23 -5.74 23.58
C LYS A 11 -8.31 -6.72 22.41
N ARG A 12 -8.51 -8.00 22.69
CA ARG A 12 -8.66 -9.02 21.65
C ARG A 12 -9.87 -8.77 20.77
N GLN A 13 -11.03 -8.44 21.37
CA GLN A 13 -12.25 -8.14 20.62
C GLN A 13 -12.05 -6.92 19.72
N TYR A 14 -11.46 -5.85 20.24
CA TYR A 14 -11.11 -4.66 19.46
C TYR A 14 -10.23 -4.98 18.23
N ILE A 15 -9.21 -5.85 18.40
CA ILE A 15 -8.35 -6.27 17.28
C ILE A 15 -9.15 -7.05 16.24
N LEU A 16 -10.03 -7.96 16.68
CA LEU A 16 -10.88 -8.72 15.74
C LEU A 16 -11.85 -7.81 14.98
N ASP A 17 -12.44 -6.83 15.65
CA ASP A 17 -13.33 -5.85 15.01
C ASP A 17 -12.59 -5.04 13.98
N ARG A 18 -11.36 -4.58 14.29
CA ARG A 18 -10.47 -3.89 13.32
C ARG A 18 -10.16 -4.74 12.10
N ILE A 19 -9.90 -6.04 12.27
CA ILE A 19 -9.67 -6.97 11.14
C ILE A 19 -10.92 -7.06 10.25
N GLN A 20 -12.13 -7.07 10.83
CA GLN A 20 -13.37 -7.09 10.04
C GLN A 20 -13.56 -5.82 9.20
N GLU A 21 -13.08 -4.67 9.65
CA GLU A 21 -13.16 -3.39 8.94
C GLU A 21 -12.11 -3.22 7.85
N MET A 22 -11.06 -4.06 7.81
CA MET A 22 -10.00 -3.95 6.80
C MET A 22 -10.49 -4.37 5.41
N CYS A 23 -9.92 -3.75 4.37
CA CYS A 23 -10.16 -4.06 2.98
C CYS A 23 -8.86 -3.97 2.17
N TYR A 24 -8.89 -4.27 0.86
CA TYR A 24 -7.69 -4.26 0.01
C TYR A 24 -7.06 -2.87 -0.18
N PHE A 25 -7.73 -1.78 0.20
CA PHE A 25 -7.11 -0.46 0.27
C PHE A 25 -6.23 -0.26 1.51
N ASP A 26 -6.28 -1.13 2.50
CA ASP A 26 -5.34 -1.13 3.62
C ASP A 26 -4.06 -1.87 3.23
N ASP A 27 -2.93 -1.16 3.23
CA ASP A 27 -1.61 -1.66 2.80
C ASP A 27 -1.25 -3.00 3.48
N ASP A 28 -1.38 -3.08 4.81
CA ASP A 28 -1.05 -4.28 5.56
C ASP A 28 -1.98 -5.46 5.24
N PHE A 29 -3.29 -5.19 5.03
CA PHE A 29 -4.25 -6.23 4.65
C PHE A 29 -4.02 -6.71 3.22
N MET A 30 -3.85 -5.79 2.28
CA MET A 30 -3.56 -6.07 0.88
C MET A 30 -2.26 -6.89 0.75
N THR A 31 -1.19 -6.42 1.41
CA THR A 31 0.09 -7.13 1.46
C THR A 31 -0.09 -8.57 1.94
N LYS A 32 -0.86 -8.76 3.03
CA LYS A 32 -1.09 -10.09 3.59
C LYS A 32 -1.95 -10.96 2.69
N CYS A 33 -2.94 -10.38 2.03
CA CYS A 33 -3.78 -11.09 1.08
C CYS A 33 -3.02 -11.55 -0.17
N PHE A 34 -2.05 -10.77 -0.65
CA PHE A 34 -1.26 -11.11 -1.83
C PHE A 34 0.05 -11.85 -1.52
N GLU A 35 0.43 -11.97 -0.24
CA GLU A 35 1.61 -12.74 0.16
C GLU A 35 1.46 -14.20 -0.27
N ASP A 36 2.43 -14.68 -1.09
CA ASP A 36 2.43 -16.04 -1.67
C ASP A 36 1.14 -16.43 -2.41
N TYR A 37 0.43 -15.42 -2.97
CA TYR A 37 -0.83 -15.63 -3.68
C TYR A 37 -0.79 -15.04 -5.09
N LYS A 38 -0.08 -15.73 -5.96
CA LYS A 38 0.16 -15.33 -7.36
C LYS A 38 -1.14 -15.21 -8.17
N GLU A 39 -2.09 -16.10 -7.96
CA GLU A 39 -3.36 -16.16 -8.68
C GLU A 39 -4.22 -14.88 -8.47
N GLY A 40 -4.21 -14.34 -7.26
CA GLY A 40 -4.88 -13.08 -6.96
C GLY A 40 -4.22 -11.89 -7.65
N ILE A 41 -2.87 -11.85 -7.68
CA ILE A 41 -2.12 -10.81 -8.39
C ILE A 41 -2.36 -10.90 -9.90
N GLU A 42 -2.37 -12.11 -10.46
CA GLU A 42 -2.65 -12.35 -11.87
C GLU A 42 -4.05 -11.87 -12.25
N LEU A 43 -5.07 -12.16 -11.43
CA LEU A 43 -6.43 -11.66 -11.63
C LEU A 43 -6.46 -10.13 -11.70
N VAL A 44 -5.85 -9.45 -10.74
CA VAL A 44 -5.79 -7.99 -10.68
C VAL A 44 -5.12 -7.43 -11.93
N LEU A 45 -3.98 -7.98 -12.33
CA LEU A 45 -3.26 -7.54 -13.52
C LEU A 45 -4.05 -7.80 -14.81
N ARG A 46 -4.68 -8.96 -14.97
CA ARG A 46 -5.55 -9.25 -16.13
C ARG A 46 -6.66 -8.23 -16.30
N ILE A 47 -7.28 -7.83 -15.21
CA ILE A 47 -8.37 -6.85 -15.24
C ILE A 47 -7.85 -5.46 -15.58
N ILE A 48 -6.78 -5.00 -14.94
CA ILE A 48 -6.23 -3.67 -15.15
C ILE A 48 -5.63 -3.52 -16.56
N MET A 49 -4.90 -4.53 -17.02
CA MET A 49 -4.29 -4.57 -18.35
C MET A 49 -5.29 -4.90 -19.47
N ASN A 50 -6.51 -5.31 -19.10
CA ASN A 50 -7.52 -5.84 -20.04
C ASN A 50 -6.95 -6.97 -20.94
N ASP A 51 -6.15 -7.85 -20.34
CA ASP A 51 -5.46 -8.96 -20.99
C ASP A 51 -5.74 -10.27 -20.24
N ASN A 52 -6.67 -11.07 -20.76
CA ASN A 52 -7.05 -12.37 -20.17
C ASN A 52 -5.99 -13.46 -20.34
N GLU A 53 -5.03 -13.26 -21.24
CA GLU A 53 -3.96 -14.21 -21.51
C GLU A 53 -2.71 -13.93 -20.67
N LEU A 54 -2.68 -12.80 -19.93
CA LEU A 54 -1.57 -12.46 -19.05
C LEU A 54 -1.37 -13.57 -18.01
N VAL A 55 -0.14 -14.07 -17.92
CA VAL A 55 0.26 -15.09 -16.94
C VAL A 55 1.41 -14.57 -16.10
N VAL A 56 1.19 -14.43 -14.81
CA VAL A 56 2.23 -14.05 -13.85
C VAL A 56 3.13 -15.25 -13.57
N GLU A 57 4.41 -15.10 -13.80
CA GLU A 57 5.41 -16.14 -13.47
C GLU A 57 5.97 -15.97 -12.06
N LYS A 58 6.27 -14.74 -11.69
CA LYS A 58 6.82 -14.39 -10.38
C LYS A 58 6.05 -13.22 -9.77
N ALA A 59 5.75 -13.32 -8.50
CA ALA A 59 5.17 -12.23 -7.73
C ALA A 59 5.77 -12.19 -6.32
N ARG A 60 5.91 -11.00 -5.76
CA ARG A 60 6.40 -10.77 -4.38
C ARG A 60 5.73 -9.54 -3.80
N THR A 61 5.53 -9.56 -2.49
CA THR A 61 5.02 -8.41 -1.74
C THR A 61 6.13 -7.73 -0.95
N GLN A 62 5.98 -6.45 -0.67
CA GLN A 62 6.86 -5.63 0.18
C GLN A 62 8.34 -5.69 -0.22
N VAL A 63 8.60 -5.55 -1.53
CA VAL A 63 9.96 -5.63 -2.08
C VAL A 63 10.71 -4.32 -1.86
N GLY A 64 11.72 -4.37 -0.99
CA GLY A 64 12.62 -3.24 -0.77
C GLY A 64 13.70 -3.16 -1.87
N ILE A 65 13.70 -2.06 -2.62
CA ILE A 65 14.76 -1.77 -3.60
C ILE A 65 15.66 -0.67 -3.02
N LYS A 66 16.92 -1.02 -2.82
CA LYS A 66 17.93 -0.07 -2.28
C LYS A 66 18.45 0.83 -3.39
N ASN A 67 18.40 2.12 -3.15
CA ASN A 67 19.15 3.09 -3.92
C ASN A 67 20.39 3.50 -3.13
N LEU A 68 21.58 3.12 -3.61
CA LEU A 68 22.84 3.39 -2.91
C LEU A 68 23.20 4.89 -2.86
N GLN A 69 22.63 5.70 -3.74
CA GLN A 69 22.93 7.13 -3.85
C GLN A 69 21.76 8.04 -3.44
N GLY A 70 20.62 7.48 -3.05
CA GLY A 70 19.43 8.25 -2.76
C GLY A 70 18.38 7.49 -1.94
N ARG A 71 17.13 7.95 -2.06
CA ARG A 71 16.02 7.36 -1.33
C ARG A 71 15.68 5.98 -1.88
N SER A 72 15.75 4.94 -1.04
CA SER A 72 15.23 3.61 -1.34
C SER A 72 13.70 3.63 -1.42
N ILE A 73 13.11 2.69 -2.14
CA ILE A 73 11.66 2.47 -2.20
C ILE A 73 11.31 1.09 -1.66
N ARG A 74 10.07 0.93 -1.26
CA ARG A 74 9.44 -0.35 -0.99
C ARG A 74 8.20 -0.42 -1.84
N MET A 75 8.16 -1.41 -2.72
CA MET A 75 7.05 -1.70 -3.62
C MET A 75 6.08 -2.64 -2.92
N ASP A 76 4.78 -2.35 -3.00
CA ASP A 76 3.77 -3.12 -2.28
C ASP A 76 3.63 -4.51 -2.91
N VAL A 77 3.45 -4.59 -4.22
CA VAL A 77 3.43 -5.85 -4.98
C VAL A 77 4.23 -5.70 -6.26
N THR A 78 5.17 -6.62 -6.48
CA THR A 78 5.90 -6.73 -7.75
C THR A 78 5.53 -8.01 -8.46
N ALA A 79 5.40 -7.96 -9.79
CA ALA A 79 5.16 -9.14 -10.61
C ALA A 79 6.00 -9.10 -11.90
N VAL A 80 6.27 -10.29 -12.43
CA VAL A 80 6.87 -10.48 -13.76
C VAL A 80 5.98 -11.49 -14.49
N ASP A 81 5.55 -11.15 -15.71
CA ASP A 81 4.75 -12.04 -16.53
C ASP A 81 5.60 -12.94 -17.44
N ARG A 82 4.92 -13.83 -18.19
CA ARG A 82 5.58 -14.74 -19.14
C ARG A 82 6.28 -14.00 -20.29
N ALA A 83 5.83 -12.79 -20.63
CA ALA A 83 6.46 -11.95 -21.63
C ALA A 83 7.63 -11.11 -21.07
N THR A 84 8.02 -11.37 -19.82
CA THR A 84 9.08 -10.66 -19.06
C THR A 84 8.78 -9.21 -18.70
N LYS A 85 7.54 -8.74 -18.91
CA LYS A 85 7.11 -7.43 -18.46
C LYS A 85 7.09 -7.36 -16.93
N GLN A 86 7.49 -6.22 -16.39
CA GLN A 86 7.59 -6.01 -14.96
C GLN A 86 6.51 -5.05 -14.46
N TYR A 87 5.90 -5.39 -13.34
CA TYR A 87 4.81 -4.64 -12.74
C TYR A 87 5.15 -4.26 -11.30
N ASP A 88 4.90 -3.00 -10.95
CA ASP A 88 4.86 -2.47 -9.60
C ASP A 88 3.42 -2.03 -9.31
N VAL A 89 2.72 -2.74 -8.42
CA VAL A 89 1.33 -2.43 -8.05
C VAL A 89 1.30 -1.86 -6.65
N GLU A 90 0.92 -0.60 -6.56
CA GLU A 90 0.85 0.19 -5.35
C GLU A 90 -0.61 0.50 -5.00
N THR A 91 -1.03 0.26 -3.77
CA THR A 91 -2.37 0.61 -3.29
C THR A 91 -2.30 1.79 -2.34
N GLN A 92 -3.13 2.82 -2.57
CA GLN A 92 -3.04 4.05 -1.78
C GLN A 92 -4.44 4.59 -1.39
N ARG A 93 -4.73 4.70 -0.09
CA ARG A 93 -5.93 5.39 0.40
C ARG A 93 -5.80 6.89 0.21
N ALA A 94 -4.69 7.48 0.63
CA ALA A 94 -4.46 8.90 0.53
C ALA A 94 -3.88 9.30 -0.83
N SER A 95 -4.49 10.28 -1.49
CA SER A 95 -4.00 10.84 -2.77
C SER A 95 -2.56 11.38 -2.68
N SER A 96 -2.12 11.80 -1.48
CA SER A 96 -0.75 12.26 -1.22
C SER A 96 0.30 11.16 -1.45
N GLY A 97 -0.08 9.89 -1.30
CA GLY A 97 0.77 8.72 -1.54
C GLY A 97 0.98 8.39 -3.01
N ALA A 98 0.08 8.83 -3.91
CA ALA A 98 0.09 8.49 -5.34
C ALA A 98 0.43 9.68 -6.25
N LYS A 99 1.32 10.58 -5.81
CA LYS A 99 1.68 11.75 -6.62
C LYS A 99 2.47 11.34 -7.87
N PRO A 100 2.29 12.05 -9.03
CA PRO A 100 2.97 11.73 -10.28
C PRO A 100 4.49 11.61 -10.19
N LYS A 101 5.14 12.43 -9.34
CA LYS A 101 6.59 12.35 -9.12
C LYS A 101 7.01 11.05 -8.41
N ARG A 102 6.14 10.46 -7.56
CA ARG A 102 6.41 9.15 -6.93
C ARG A 102 6.34 8.04 -7.98
N ALA A 103 5.31 8.04 -8.83
CA ALA A 103 5.19 7.06 -9.91
C ALA A 103 6.42 7.09 -10.84
N ARG A 104 6.84 8.28 -11.27
CA ARG A 104 8.06 8.44 -12.06
C ARG A 104 9.30 7.94 -11.32
N TYR A 105 9.40 8.18 -10.01
CA TYR A 105 10.54 7.74 -9.22
C TYR A 105 10.58 6.22 -9.09
N ASN A 106 9.43 5.57 -8.84
CA ASN A 106 9.33 4.11 -8.82
C ASN A 106 9.77 3.51 -10.16
N SER A 107 9.26 4.02 -11.30
CA SER A 107 9.67 3.61 -12.64
C SER A 107 11.20 3.71 -12.83
N SER A 108 11.80 4.85 -12.47
CA SER A 108 13.24 5.03 -12.59
C SER A 108 14.07 4.08 -11.73
N ILE A 109 13.56 3.69 -10.56
CA ILE A 109 14.24 2.71 -9.69
C ILE A 109 14.06 1.28 -10.22
N MET A 110 12.93 0.96 -10.84
CA MET A 110 12.75 -0.32 -11.55
C MET A 110 13.80 -0.45 -12.65
N ASP A 111 13.91 0.53 -13.53
CA ASP A 111 14.87 0.53 -14.63
C ASP A 111 16.33 0.42 -14.12
N ALA A 112 16.68 1.22 -13.10
CA ALA A 112 18.02 1.19 -12.51
C ALA A 112 18.43 -0.15 -11.88
N ASN A 113 17.47 -1.04 -11.61
CA ASN A 113 17.71 -2.35 -11.02
C ASN A 113 17.37 -3.51 -11.97
N ALA A 114 16.93 -3.20 -13.20
CA ALA A 114 16.53 -4.23 -14.17
C ALA A 114 17.71 -4.81 -14.95
N ILE A 115 18.79 -4.04 -15.15
CA ILE A 115 19.98 -4.44 -15.90
C ILE A 115 21.25 -4.33 -15.05
N LEU A 116 22.29 -5.06 -15.42
CA LEU A 116 23.59 -5.06 -14.73
C LEU A 116 24.56 -4.03 -15.33
N PRO A 117 25.59 -3.61 -14.59
CA PRO A 117 26.63 -2.75 -15.13
C PRO A 117 27.29 -3.35 -16.37
N GLY A 118 27.20 -2.63 -17.49
CA GLY A 118 27.75 -3.04 -18.78
C GLY A 118 26.74 -3.66 -19.74
N ASP A 119 25.51 -3.92 -19.29
CA ASP A 119 24.43 -4.32 -20.18
C ASP A 119 23.99 -3.16 -21.07
N ASP A 120 23.48 -3.49 -22.26
CA ASP A 120 22.87 -2.51 -23.16
C ASP A 120 21.50 -2.08 -22.61
N THR A 121 21.17 -0.80 -22.71
CA THR A 121 19.87 -0.26 -22.30
C THR A 121 18.70 -0.81 -23.11
N GLU A 122 18.94 -1.34 -24.31
CA GLU A 122 17.93 -2.06 -25.12
C GLU A 122 17.41 -3.35 -24.45
N TYR A 123 18.08 -3.83 -23.39
CA TYR A 123 17.62 -4.97 -22.58
C TYR A 123 16.73 -4.57 -21.41
N LEU A 124 16.40 -3.27 -21.27
CA LEU A 124 15.39 -2.86 -20.29
C LEU A 124 14.05 -3.54 -20.60
N PRO A 125 13.42 -4.16 -19.60
CA PRO A 125 12.10 -4.76 -19.80
C PRO A 125 11.03 -3.68 -19.94
N GLU A 126 9.92 -4.02 -20.58
CA GLU A 126 8.70 -3.20 -20.52
C GLU A 126 8.20 -3.15 -19.06
N THR A 127 8.00 -1.94 -18.52
CA THR A 127 7.68 -1.71 -17.10
C THR A 127 6.38 -0.97 -16.91
N TYR A 128 5.63 -1.39 -15.87
CA TYR A 128 4.36 -0.80 -15.49
C TYR A 128 4.37 -0.42 -14.01
N VAL A 129 4.20 0.86 -13.70
CA VAL A 129 3.92 1.34 -12.34
C VAL A 129 2.44 1.63 -12.22
N ILE A 130 1.73 0.83 -11.44
CA ILE A 130 0.27 0.84 -11.32
C ILE A 130 -0.10 1.35 -9.93
N PHE A 131 -0.77 2.50 -9.85
CA PHE A 131 -1.36 3.01 -8.62
C PHE A 131 -2.86 2.72 -8.60
N ILE A 132 -3.31 1.87 -7.67
CA ILE A 132 -4.73 1.67 -7.35
C ILE A 132 -5.05 2.61 -6.19
N THR A 133 -5.88 3.62 -6.43
CA THR A 133 -6.14 4.69 -5.46
C THR A 133 -7.60 4.73 -5.04
N GLU A 134 -7.87 4.88 -3.75
CA GLU A 134 -9.23 4.98 -3.22
C GLU A 134 -9.97 6.23 -3.73
N SER A 135 -9.22 7.31 -4.02
CA SER A 135 -9.73 8.56 -4.58
C SER A 135 -9.14 8.84 -5.96
N ASP A 136 -9.86 9.57 -6.81
CA ASP A 136 -9.37 10.01 -8.13
C ASP A 136 -8.25 11.05 -7.99
N VAL A 137 -7.01 10.62 -8.07
CA VAL A 137 -5.81 11.47 -7.93
C VAL A 137 -5.70 12.50 -9.04
N LEU A 138 -6.12 12.17 -10.27
CA LEU A 138 -6.03 13.04 -11.43
C LEU A 138 -7.28 13.90 -11.66
N GLN A 139 -8.36 13.67 -10.90
CA GLN A 139 -9.58 14.48 -10.85
C GLN A 139 -10.24 14.67 -12.23
N ARG A 140 -10.23 13.64 -13.10
CA ARG A 140 -10.88 13.64 -14.41
C ARG A 140 -12.07 12.70 -14.48
N ASN A 141 -12.41 12.02 -13.37
CA ASN A 141 -13.54 11.11 -13.22
C ASN A 141 -13.53 9.93 -14.24
N LEU A 142 -12.33 9.50 -14.66
CA LEU A 142 -12.16 8.30 -15.46
C LEU A 142 -11.87 7.09 -14.55
N PRO A 143 -12.27 5.88 -14.95
CA PRO A 143 -12.00 4.67 -14.18
C PRO A 143 -10.52 4.28 -14.16
N ILE A 144 -9.79 4.63 -15.21
CA ILE A 144 -8.37 4.31 -15.38
C ILE A 144 -7.69 5.40 -16.24
N TYR A 145 -6.43 5.64 -15.96
CA TYR A 145 -5.58 6.57 -16.71
C TYR A 145 -4.30 5.87 -17.11
N HIS A 146 -4.00 5.87 -18.42
CA HIS A 146 -2.74 5.40 -18.97
C HIS A 146 -1.86 6.62 -19.28
N ILE A 147 -0.65 6.61 -18.77
CA ILE A 147 0.30 7.71 -18.89
C ILE A 147 1.56 7.20 -19.58
N ASP A 148 1.75 7.65 -20.81
CA ASP A 148 2.90 7.35 -21.65
C ASP A 148 3.58 8.63 -22.09
N ARG A 149 4.86 8.54 -22.41
CA ARG A 149 5.61 9.66 -22.98
C ARG A 149 5.26 9.83 -24.47
N ARG A 150 5.19 11.08 -24.91
CA ARG A 150 4.90 11.43 -26.30
C ARG A 150 5.89 12.44 -26.81
N ILE A 151 6.17 12.37 -28.11
CA ILE A 151 6.91 13.37 -28.85
C ILE A 151 5.97 14.57 -29.04
N GLU A 152 6.33 15.72 -28.48
CA GLU A 152 5.46 16.89 -28.43
C GLU A 152 5.10 17.41 -29.85
N GLU A 153 6.06 17.37 -30.79
CA GLU A 153 5.91 17.89 -32.14
C GLU A 153 5.00 17.03 -33.03
N THR A 154 4.94 15.71 -32.80
CA THR A 154 4.18 14.77 -33.64
C THR A 154 2.95 14.19 -32.94
N GLY A 155 2.92 14.19 -31.59
CA GLY A 155 1.90 13.55 -30.76
C GLY A 155 2.01 12.01 -30.70
N GLU A 156 3.01 11.43 -31.37
CA GLU A 156 3.27 9.99 -31.35
C GLU A 156 3.82 9.52 -30.02
N LEU A 157 3.65 8.25 -29.72
CA LEU A 157 4.28 7.62 -28.54
C LEU A 157 5.81 7.65 -28.69
N PHE A 158 6.51 7.92 -27.59
CA PHE A 158 7.99 7.89 -27.59
C PHE A 158 8.53 6.47 -27.72
N GLY A 159 7.77 5.46 -27.23
CA GLY A 159 8.11 4.03 -27.39
C GLY A 159 9.29 3.60 -26.52
N ASP A 160 9.32 4.07 -25.28
CA ASP A 160 10.36 3.74 -24.30
C ASP A 160 9.95 2.62 -23.33
N ASP A 161 8.82 1.97 -23.59
CA ASP A 161 8.28 0.82 -22.86
C ASP A 161 8.19 1.01 -21.33
N ALA A 162 8.08 2.26 -20.87
CA ALA A 162 7.89 2.62 -19.46
C ALA A 162 6.53 3.30 -19.25
N HIS A 163 5.62 2.59 -18.59
CA HIS A 163 4.21 2.95 -18.47
C HIS A 163 3.83 3.26 -17.01
N ILE A 164 2.91 4.21 -16.83
CA ILE A 164 2.31 4.49 -15.53
C ILE A 164 0.78 4.38 -15.69
N ILE A 165 0.14 3.67 -14.77
CA ILE A 165 -1.32 3.51 -14.75
C ILE A 165 -1.86 3.99 -13.41
N TYR A 166 -2.93 4.79 -13.46
CA TYR A 166 -3.72 5.12 -12.27
C TYR A 166 -5.10 4.51 -12.40
N VAL A 167 -5.50 3.74 -11.39
CA VAL A 167 -6.84 3.15 -11.27
C VAL A 167 -7.62 3.91 -10.22
N ASN A 168 -8.80 4.40 -10.59
CA ASN A 168 -9.67 5.19 -9.73
C ASN A 168 -10.64 4.27 -8.96
N GLY A 169 -10.41 4.06 -7.67
CA GLY A 169 -11.22 3.23 -6.79
C GLY A 169 -12.63 3.76 -6.50
N GLN A 170 -12.94 5.00 -6.87
CA GLN A 170 -14.29 5.54 -6.77
C GLN A 170 -15.25 4.98 -7.85
N ASN A 171 -14.69 4.52 -8.97
CA ASN A 171 -15.50 3.92 -10.03
C ASN A 171 -15.81 2.46 -9.70
N LYS A 172 -17.07 2.17 -9.39
CA LYS A 172 -17.59 0.85 -9.00
C LYS A 172 -18.76 0.44 -9.89
N ASP A 173 -18.61 0.66 -11.19
CA ASP A 173 -19.62 0.24 -12.18
C ASP A 173 -19.62 -1.28 -12.43
N ASN A 174 -20.48 -1.76 -13.32
CA ASN A 174 -20.59 -3.18 -13.64
C ASN A 174 -19.50 -3.72 -14.58
N THR A 175 -18.49 -2.92 -14.93
CA THR A 175 -17.34 -3.41 -15.68
C THR A 175 -16.46 -4.31 -14.82
N PRO A 176 -15.59 -5.15 -15.41
CA PRO A 176 -14.62 -5.93 -14.63
C PRO A 176 -13.79 -5.05 -13.70
N LEU A 177 -13.32 -3.89 -14.17
CA LEU A 177 -12.54 -2.95 -13.35
C LEU A 177 -13.37 -2.33 -12.23
N GLY A 178 -14.62 -1.92 -12.49
CA GLY A 178 -15.51 -1.38 -11.47
C GLY A 178 -15.84 -2.41 -10.38
N LYS A 179 -16.05 -3.68 -10.75
CA LYS A 179 -16.21 -4.78 -9.80
C LYS A 179 -14.95 -5.03 -8.97
N LEU A 180 -13.77 -4.93 -9.57
CA LEU A 180 -12.50 -5.02 -8.85
C LEU A 180 -12.37 -3.89 -7.83
N MET A 181 -12.71 -2.65 -8.19
CA MET A 181 -12.67 -1.51 -7.28
C MET A 181 -13.73 -1.60 -6.17
N HIS A 182 -14.87 -2.22 -6.45
CA HIS A 182 -15.83 -2.60 -5.40
C HIS A 182 -15.15 -3.54 -4.40
N ASP A 183 -14.54 -4.63 -4.84
CA ASP A 183 -13.92 -5.64 -3.99
C ASP A 183 -12.74 -5.06 -3.20
N PHE A 184 -11.97 -4.14 -3.78
CA PHE A 184 -10.89 -3.46 -3.07
C PHE A 184 -11.37 -2.63 -1.88
N SER A 185 -12.59 -2.09 -1.93
CA SER A 185 -13.21 -1.32 -0.85
C SER A 185 -14.15 -2.14 0.03
N CYS A 186 -14.46 -3.37 -0.36
CA CYS A 186 -15.41 -4.22 0.32
C CYS A 186 -14.80 -4.82 1.59
N THR A 187 -15.50 -4.67 2.71
CA THR A 187 -15.07 -5.26 3.99
C THR A 187 -15.67 -6.64 4.23
N ASP A 188 -16.79 -6.97 3.60
CA ASP A 188 -17.41 -8.30 3.73
C ASP A 188 -17.03 -9.19 2.53
N PRO A 189 -16.31 -10.30 2.74
CA PRO A 189 -15.97 -11.23 1.66
C PRO A 189 -17.17 -11.83 0.93
N GLU A 190 -18.36 -11.88 1.56
CA GLU A 190 -19.55 -12.43 0.96
C GLU A 190 -20.18 -11.50 -0.11
N ASP A 191 -19.85 -10.20 -0.06
CA ASP A 191 -20.30 -9.19 -1.00
C ASP A 191 -19.31 -8.97 -2.17
N MET A 192 -18.15 -9.64 -2.17
CA MET A 192 -17.15 -9.51 -3.22
C MET A 192 -17.55 -10.22 -4.51
N ASN A 193 -17.16 -9.65 -5.65
CA ASN A 193 -17.43 -10.18 -7.00
C ASN A 193 -16.45 -11.28 -7.43
N TYR A 194 -15.17 -11.15 -7.04
CA TYR A 194 -14.12 -12.08 -7.45
C TYR A 194 -13.82 -13.07 -6.35
N LYS A 195 -14.06 -14.34 -6.67
CA LYS A 195 -13.91 -15.46 -5.71
C LYS A 195 -12.50 -15.56 -5.13
N GLU A 196 -11.49 -15.32 -5.94
CA GLU A 196 -10.07 -15.35 -5.54
C GLU A 196 -9.81 -14.34 -4.42
N LEU A 197 -10.30 -13.10 -4.56
CA LEU A 197 -10.15 -12.06 -3.55
C LEU A 197 -11.02 -12.35 -2.33
N ALA A 198 -12.27 -12.77 -2.56
CA ALA A 198 -13.21 -13.12 -1.48
C ALA A 198 -12.69 -14.25 -0.60
N ASP A 199 -12.20 -15.33 -1.18
CA ASP A 199 -11.67 -16.49 -0.44
C ASP A 199 -10.45 -16.11 0.39
N ARG A 200 -9.57 -15.27 -0.15
CA ARG A 200 -8.38 -14.79 0.55
C ARG A 200 -8.73 -13.84 1.71
N ALA A 201 -9.65 -12.90 1.48
CA ALA A 201 -10.15 -12.01 2.52
C ALA A 201 -10.89 -12.80 3.62
N ARG A 202 -11.74 -13.76 3.24
CA ARG A 202 -12.43 -14.64 4.19
C ARG A 202 -11.46 -15.44 5.07
N TYR A 203 -10.38 -15.98 4.48
CA TYR A 203 -9.36 -16.70 5.24
C TYR A 203 -8.79 -15.83 6.36
N PHE A 204 -8.39 -14.60 6.08
CA PHE A 204 -7.80 -13.71 7.09
C PHE A 204 -8.81 -13.16 8.08
N LYS A 205 -10.09 -13.05 7.71
CA LYS A 205 -11.15 -12.50 8.58
C LYS A 205 -11.83 -13.55 9.45
N THR A 206 -11.91 -14.81 9.01
CA THR A 206 -12.74 -15.82 9.69
C THR A 206 -12.00 -17.10 10.09
N ASP A 207 -10.96 -17.51 9.35
CA ASP A 207 -10.16 -18.69 9.72
C ASP A 207 -9.25 -18.42 10.91
N LYS A 208 -9.11 -19.39 11.80
CA LYS A 208 -8.34 -19.23 13.06
C LYS A 208 -6.86 -18.92 12.82
N GLU A 209 -6.26 -19.53 11.81
CA GLU A 209 -4.85 -19.34 11.48
C GLU A 209 -4.64 -17.99 10.77
N GLY A 210 -5.51 -17.68 9.81
CA GLY A 210 -5.55 -16.39 9.14
C GLY A 210 -5.73 -15.23 10.10
N GLN A 211 -6.74 -15.30 10.98
CA GLN A 211 -6.97 -14.31 12.03
C GLN A 211 -5.78 -14.15 12.96
N ARG A 212 -5.14 -15.26 13.38
CA ARG A 212 -3.96 -15.19 14.25
C ARG A 212 -2.81 -14.43 13.61
N SER A 213 -2.61 -14.62 12.32
CA SER A 213 -1.58 -13.91 11.57
C SER A 213 -1.89 -12.42 11.46
N MET A 214 -3.16 -12.05 11.21
CA MET A 214 -3.64 -10.66 11.16
C MET A 214 -3.63 -9.97 12.53
N CYS A 215 -3.99 -10.68 13.61
CA CYS A 215 -3.97 -10.11 14.96
C CYS A 215 -2.63 -9.49 15.31
N LYS A 216 -1.51 -10.15 14.97
CA LYS A 216 -0.17 -9.60 15.23
C LYS A 216 0.07 -8.31 14.46
N ILE A 217 -0.34 -8.26 13.18
CA ILE A 217 -0.20 -7.07 12.33
C ILE A 217 -1.02 -5.91 12.90
N VAL A 218 -2.28 -6.18 13.28
CA VAL A 218 -3.16 -5.15 13.85
C VAL A 218 -2.68 -4.70 15.23
N GLU A 219 -2.10 -5.59 16.04
CA GLU A 219 -1.45 -5.20 17.30
C GLU A 219 -0.32 -4.20 17.08
N ASP A 220 0.56 -4.46 16.11
CA ASP A 220 1.66 -3.57 15.75
C ASP A 220 1.15 -2.22 15.23
N ILE A 221 0.07 -2.22 14.40
CA ILE A 221 -0.59 -1.00 13.91
C ILE A 221 -1.15 -0.18 15.08
N VAL A 222 -1.93 -0.80 15.96
CA VAL A 222 -2.54 -0.13 17.12
C VAL A 222 -1.48 0.45 18.06
N GLU A 223 -0.40 -0.29 18.29
CA GLU A 223 0.72 0.23 19.12
C GLU A 223 1.39 1.45 18.48
N LYS A 224 1.54 1.44 17.15
CA LYS A 224 2.08 2.57 16.41
C LYS A 224 1.14 3.78 16.45
N GLU A 225 -0.15 3.59 16.18
CA GLU A 225 -1.17 4.64 16.26
C GLU A 225 -1.19 5.28 17.65
N MET A 226 -1.24 4.47 18.71
CA MET A 226 -1.19 4.96 20.09
C MET A 226 0.10 5.74 20.40
N LYS A 227 1.24 5.34 19.83
CA LYS A 227 2.50 6.06 20.00
C LYS A 227 2.47 7.40 19.27
N GLU A 228 1.94 7.45 18.07
CA GLU A 228 1.77 8.69 17.29
C GLU A 228 0.84 9.67 18.00
N GLU A 229 -0.28 9.22 18.56
CA GLU A 229 -1.18 10.04 19.38
C GLU A 229 -0.48 10.61 20.62
N ARG A 230 0.31 9.80 21.34
CA ARG A 230 1.09 10.26 22.49
C ARG A 230 2.12 11.32 22.08
N ILE A 231 2.77 11.14 20.94
CA ILE A 231 3.73 12.10 20.39
C ILE A 231 3.01 13.42 20.05
N GLU A 232 1.85 13.37 19.41
CA GLU A 232 1.06 14.55 19.05
C GLU A 232 0.57 15.28 20.30
N PHE A 233 0.12 14.53 21.31
CA PHE A 233 -0.25 15.08 22.60
C PHE A 233 0.94 15.77 23.29
N ALA A 234 2.12 15.14 23.28
CA ALA A 234 3.33 15.74 23.83
C ALA A 234 3.75 17.01 23.09
N LYS A 235 3.61 17.08 21.76
CA LYS A 235 3.83 18.31 20.97
C LYS A 235 2.92 19.45 21.42
N ASN A 236 1.64 19.16 21.63
CA ASN A 236 0.67 20.14 22.08
C ASN A 236 1.03 20.69 23.49
N LEU A 237 1.49 19.82 24.39
CA LEU A 237 1.95 20.23 25.72
C LEU A 237 3.25 21.06 25.66
N LEU A 238 4.21 20.69 24.80
CA LEU A 238 5.43 21.47 24.55
C LEU A 238 5.13 22.87 24.04
N ASN A 239 4.18 23.00 23.10
CA ASN A 239 3.75 24.30 22.56
C ASN A 239 3.07 25.19 23.60
N ASN A 240 2.41 24.61 24.59
CA ASN A 240 1.81 25.36 25.70
C ASN A 240 2.86 25.98 26.66
N GLY A 241 4.05 25.42 26.73
CA GLY A 241 5.22 25.96 27.43
C GLY A 241 5.13 26.06 28.96
N LYS A 242 4.11 25.43 29.57
CA LYS A 242 3.83 25.55 31.02
C LYS A 242 4.37 24.38 31.84
N LEU A 243 4.72 23.27 31.20
CA LEU A 243 5.13 22.03 31.85
C LEU A 243 6.60 21.73 31.60
N THR A 244 7.22 21.08 32.57
CA THR A 244 8.58 20.51 32.42
C THR A 244 8.58 19.29 31.51
N LEU A 245 9.74 18.87 31.04
CA LEU A 245 9.84 17.67 30.18
C LEU A 245 9.43 16.39 30.92
N GLU A 246 9.68 16.33 32.23
CA GLU A 246 9.27 15.25 33.12
C GLU A 246 7.73 15.19 33.28
N GLU A 247 7.09 16.33 33.49
CA GLU A 247 5.63 16.42 33.57
C GLU A 247 4.96 16.04 32.23
N ILE A 248 5.51 16.49 31.10
CA ILE A 248 5.02 16.11 29.76
C ILE A 248 5.17 14.61 29.54
N ALA A 249 6.29 14.03 29.92
CA ALA A 249 6.52 12.58 29.83
C ALA A 249 5.48 11.80 30.65
N GLN A 250 5.22 12.24 31.87
CA GLN A 250 4.20 11.61 32.74
C GLN A 250 2.79 11.74 32.15
N CYS A 251 2.42 12.91 31.60
CA CYS A 251 1.09 13.13 31.03
C CYS A 251 0.88 12.39 29.71
N SER A 252 1.90 12.32 28.86
CA SER A 252 1.81 11.69 27.53
C SER A 252 2.05 10.17 27.53
N GLY A 253 2.65 9.64 28.63
CA GLY A 253 3.07 8.24 28.70
C GLY A 253 4.29 7.92 27.83
N LEU A 254 5.03 8.95 27.38
CA LEU A 254 6.34 8.82 26.72
C LEU A 254 7.47 8.86 27.75
N THR A 255 8.64 8.41 27.35
CA THR A 255 9.87 8.62 28.16
C THR A 255 10.35 10.07 28.01
N VAL A 256 11.16 10.54 28.96
CA VAL A 256 11.74 11.90 28.92
C VAL A 256 12.63 12.07 27.67
N GLU A 257 13.35 11.00 27.27
CA GLU A 257 14.17 10.96 26.07
C GLU A 257 13.32 11.12 24.79
N GLU A 258 12.19 10.45 24.71
CA GLU A 258 11.24 10.61 23.58
C GLU A 258 10.68 12.03 23.52
N VAL A 259 10.30 12.62 24.65
CA VAL A 259 9.84 14.01 24.71
C VAL A 259 10.93 14.99 24.26
N LYS A 260 12.19 14.76 24.64
CA LYS A 260 13.34 15.56 24.16
C LYS A 260 13.50 15.45 22.65
N ALA A 261 13.39 14.22 22.08
CA ALA A 261 13.48 14.01 20.65
C ALA A 261 12.35 14.74 19.90
N VAL A 262 11.11 14.67 20.40
CA VAL A 262 9.96 15.42 19.84
C VAL A 262 10.24 16.92 19.84
N LYS A 263 10.78 17.48 20.92
CA LYS A 263 11.11 18.89 21.02
C LYS A 263 12.18 19.32 20.01
N VAL A 264 13.22 18.51 19.78
CA VAL A 264 14.26 18.79 18.77
C VAL A 264 13.67 18.82 17.36
N LEU A 265 12.77 17.87 17.04
CA LEU A 265 12.11 17.81 15.73
C LEU A 265 11.14 18.96 15.45
N GLN A 266 10.64 19.64 16.49
CA GLN A 266 9.81 20.84 16.33
C GLN A 266 10.62 22.11 16.07
N LEU A 267 11.91 22.12 16.43
CA LEU A 267 12.80 23.28 16.28
C LEU A 267 13.62 23.24 14.98
N ALA A 268 13.59 22.11 14.25
CA ALA A 268 14.27 21.90 12.96
C ALA A 268 13.31 22.15 11.78
#